data_d3765bac25f4406ca71baa2e0e82f40a
#
_entry.id   d3765bac25f4406ca71baa2e0e82f40a
#
_cell.length_a   1.000
_cell.length_b   1.000
_cell.length_c   1.000
_cell.angle_alpha   90.00
_cell.angle_beta   90.00
_cell.angle_gamma   90.00
#
_symmetry.space_group_name_H-M   'P 1'
#
loop_
_entity.id
_entity.type
_entity.pdbx_description
1 polymer ?
#
loop_
_entity_poly.entity_id
_entity_poly.type
_entity_poly.pdbx_seq_one_letter_code
_entity_poly.pdbx_strand_id
1 'polypeptide(L)'
;LSKSKQKIIVIGAGIGGLTAAALLAKRGYEVVVYDLALVAGGCASTFKRRGFTFDVGATQVAGLESGGIHDRIFKELEIELPEATYCDPACAVFLPNESEPINVWRDRHKWKLERQKQFPNSEPLWNFLEDLFWRSWRFQSRDPILPPRNFWDAWQLIKALRVDTLATVPYTFSTVGDALRGFGLANDHRLRTFLDLQLKLYSQVNAEETALLYAATALAVSQTPLGLFHLKGSMQVLSDRLIESIERDGGKVLMQHRVSEIKETGKRKKVKVESLRTVETWWDEADHVVANVTVNNFVQLLGEQAPKGYAKRVKNLKPASVAFVVYLGVNRAAIPENCPPHLQFLEAYEHSIAYKPHSLFVSVSKEGDGRAPDGKATIIASEFTDAEVWYGGEDYQELKKKFTERAIAQLSEYFHLNEETIIHVEAATPQTFERYTGRDRGIVGGVGMRVSTFGPFGFANRTPLKNIWLVGDSTHPGEGTAGVSYSALTVVRQIEQSS
;
A
#
# COMPACT_ATOMS: atom_id res chain seq x y z
N LEU A 1 12.89 -22.11 36.23
CA LEU A 1 11.61 -21.45 35.96
C LEU A 1 11.70 -20.89 34.54
N SER A 2 11.01 -21.49 33.54
CA SER A 2 10.88 -20.96 32.20
C SER A 2 10.18 -19.61 32.33
N LYS A 3 10.82 -18.51 31.88
CA LYS A 3 10.12 -17.23 31.76
C LYS A 3 8.87 -17.49 30.92
N SER A 4 7.69 -17.17 31.42
CA SER A 4 6.46 -17.23 30.63
C SER A 4 6.68 -16.44 29.35
N LYS A 5 6.34 -17.05 28.20
CA LYS A 5 6.42 -16.33 26.91
C LYS A 5 5.58 -15.06 26.99
N GLN A 6 6.12 -13.92 26.58
CA GLN A 6 5.33 -12.70 26.46
C GLN A 6 4.28 -12.87 25.37
N LYS A 7 3.05 -12.48 25.67
CA LYS A 7 1.93 -12.54 24.74
C LYS A 7 1.78 -11.24 23.97
N ILE A 8 1.61 -11.36 22.66
CA ILE A 8 1.41 -10.24 21.74
C ILE A 8 0.10 -10.44 21.01
N ILE A 9 -0.75 -9.41 21.04
CA ILE A 9 -1.95 -9.35 20.22
C ILE A 9 -1.68 -8.43 19.03
N VAL A 10 -1.94 -8.95 17.84
CA VAL A 10 -1.89 -8.19 16.58
C VAL A 10 -3.32 -7.93 16.12
N ILE A 11 -3.65 -6.67 15.86
CA ILE A 11 -4.96 -6.24 15.37
C ILE A 11 -4.85 -5.95 13.88
N GLY A 12 -5.52 -6.76 13.07
CA GLY A 12 -5.51 -6.65 11.60
C GLY A 12 -4.53 -7.61 10.91
N ALA A 13 -5.06 -8.52 10.11
CA ALA A 13 -4.35 -9.51 9.30
C ALA A 13 -4.02 -8.99 7.88
N GLY A 14 -3.76 -7.69 7.72
CA GLY A 14 -3.12 -7.14 6.52
C GLY A 14 -1.63 -7.51 6.49
N ILE A 15 -0.95 -7.30 5.35
CA ILE A 15 0.46 -7.69 5.15
C ILE A 15 1.37 -7.21 6.27
N GLY A 16 1.24 -5.95 6.73
CA GLY A 16 2.06 -5.43 7.84
C GLY A 16 1.85 -6.17 9.16
N GLY A 17 0.57 -6.44 9.52
CA GLY A 17 0.22 -7.18 10.73
C GLY A 17 0.69 -8.62 10.67
N LEU A 18 0.45 -9.33 9.57
CA LEU A 18 0.91 -10.70 9.35
C LEU A 18 2.44 -10.80 9.39
N THR A 19 3.14 -9.85 8.76
CA THR A 19 4.62 -9.81 8.79
C THR A 19 5.14 -9.63 10.22
N ALA A 20 4.56 -8.69 10.99
CA ALA A 20 4.94 -8.51 12.39
C ALA A 20 4.65 -9.76 13.22
N ALA A 21 3.47 -10.37 13.04
CA ALA A 21 3.06 -11.58 13.72
C ALA A 21 4.01 -12.76 13.42
N ALA A 22 4.35 -12.98 12.14
CA ALA A 22 5.24 -14.06 11.72
C ALA A 22 6.65 -13.91 12.35
N LEU A 23 7.22 -12.71 12.24
CA LEU A 23 8.53 -12.43 12.84
C LEU A 23 8.52 -12.59 14.36
N LEU A 24 7.48 -12.15 15.04
CA LEU A 24 7.36 -12.29 16.50
C LEU A 24 7.14 -13.74 16.93
N ALA A 25 6.32 -14.51 16.21
CA ALA A 25 6.13 -15.94 16.46
C ALA A 25 7.45 -16.71 16.28
N LYS A 26 8.18 -16.48 15.19
CA LYS A 26 9.52 -17.03 14.93
C LYS A 26 10.51 -16.73 16.07
N ARG A 27 10.40 -15.55 16.69
CA ARG A 27 11.22 -15.14 17.86
C ARG A 27 10.72 -15.69 19.20
N GLY A 28 9.70 -16.54 19.19
CA GLY A 28 9.22 -17.29 20.34
C GLY A 28 8.21 -16.56 21.21
N TYR A 29 7.64 -15.43 20.78
CA TYR A 29 6.51 -14.81 21.45
C TYR A 29 5.23 -15.65 21.26
N GLU A 30 4.29 -15.55 22.23
CA GLU A 30 2.95 -16.07 22.05
C GLU A 30 2.13 -15.04 21.23
N VAL A 31 1.80 -15.35 19.97
CA VAL A 31 1.16 -14.39 19.07
C VAL A 31 -0.26 -14.81 18.74
N VAL A 32 -1.20 -13.85 18.85
CA VAL A 32 -2.57 -13.98 18.39
C VAL A 32 -2.91 -12.81 17.47
N VAL A 33 -3.37 -13.10 16.26
CA VAL A 33 -3.85 -12.11 15.29
C VAL A 33 -5.36 -12.14 15.26
N TYR A 34 -6.01 -10.98 15.37
CA TYR A 34 -7.44 -10.79 15.20
C TYR A 34 -7.72 -9.94 13.97
N ASP A 35 -8.64 -10.39 13.11
CA ASP A 35 -9.13 -9.60 11.98
C ASP A 35 -10.64 -9.81 11.77
N LEU A 36 -11.33 -8.74 11.46
CA LEU A 36 -12.78 -8.76 11.21
C LEU A 36 -13.15 -9.40 9.85
N ALA A 37 -12.20 -9.39 8.89
CA ALA A 37 -12.43 -9.87 7.54
C ALA A 37 -12.62 -11.39 7.48
N LEU A 38 -13.22 -11.86 6.39
CA LEU A 38 -13.34 -13.28 6.08
C LEU A 38 -12.01 -13.86 5.58
N VAL A 39 -11.23 -13.05 4.86
CA VAL A 39 -9.97 -13.43 4.19
C VAL A 39 -8.87 -12.47 4.63
N ALA A 40 -7.71 -13.00 4.96
CA ALA A 40 -6.54 -12.21 5.36
C ALA A 40 -5.90 -11.46 4.17
N GLY A 41 -5.09 -10.44 4.45
CA GLY A 41 -4.38 -9.65 3.43
C GLY A 41 -4.80 -8.19 3.38
N GLY A 42 -5.96 -7.84 3.95
CA GLY A 42 -6.47 -6.47 3.92
C GLY A 42 -6.69 -5.98 2.48
N CYS A 43 -6.13 -4.82 2.10
CA CYS A 43 -6.20 -4.31 0.71
C CYS A 43 -5.36 -5.12 -0.30
N ALA A 44 -4.53 -6.05 0.16
CA ALA A 44 -3.79 -7.02 -0.67
C ALA A 44 -4.41 -8.43 -0.61
N SER A 45 -5.66 -8.56 -0.19
CA SER A 45 -6.41 -9.81 -0.23
C SER A 45 -7.01 -10.08 -1.62
N THR A 46 -7.64 -11.24 -1.77
CA THR A 46 -8.34 -11.63 -3.00
C THR A 46 -9.73 -12.18 -2.70
N PHE A 47 -10.57 -12.20 -3.72
CA PHE A 47 -11.84 -12.92 -3.69
C PHE A 47 -12.06 -13.70 -4.99
N LYS A 48 -12.93 -14.71 -4.94
CA LYS A 48 -13.23 -15.56 -6.10
C LYS A 48 -14.68 -15.41 -6.52
N ARG A 49 -14.93 -15.28 -7.83
CA ARG A 49 -16.27 -15.24 -8.43
C ARG A 49 -16.26 -15.95 -9.79
N ARG A 50 -17.18 -16.88 -9.98
CA ARG A 50 -17.40 -17.61 -11.25
C ARG A 50 -16.10 -18.20 -11.85
N GLY A 51 -15.19 -18.69 -11.00
CA GLY A 51 -13.89 -19.25 -11.43
C GLY A 51 -12.77 -18.23 -11.64
N PHE A 52 -13.07 -16.93 -11.53
CA PHE A 52 -12.07 -15.87 -11.53
C PHE A 52 -11.57 -15.56 -10.13
N THR A 53 -10.31 -15.20 -10.00
CA THR A 53 -9.66 -14.71 -8.78
C THR A 53 -9.28 -13.24 -9.00
N PHE A 54 -9.80 -12.35 -8.17
CA PHE A 54 -9.57 -10.91 -8.25
C PHE A 54 -8.77 -10.44 -7.04
N ASP A 55 -7.70 -9.69 -7.29
CA ASP A 55 -7.02 -8.95 -6.25
C ASP A 55 -7.87 -7.73 -5.84
N VAL A 56 -8.06 -7.50 -4.55
CA VAL A 56 -9.00 -6.49 -4.03
C VAL A 56 -8.54 -5.06 -4.35
N GLY A 57 -7.25 -4.78 -4.19
CA GLY A 57 -6.68 -3.44 -4.40
C GLY A 57 -5.27 -3.49 -4.96
N ALA A 58 -4.29 -3.98 -4.18
CA ALA A 58 -2.92 -4.11 -4.65
C ALA A 58 -2.80 -5.25 -5.68
N THR A 59 -2.08 -5.00 -6.77
CA THR A 59 -1.88 -5.96 -7.87
C THR A 59 -0.41 -6.12 -8.26
N GLN A 60 0.47 -5.30 -7.69
CA GLN A 60 1.92 -5.33 -7.88
C GLN A 60 2.63 -5.42 -6.54
N VAL A 61 3.79 -6.08 -6.52
CA VAL A 61 4.64 -6.22 -5.33
C VAL A 61 6.03 -5.69 -5.63
N ALA A 62 6.58 -4.90 -4.72
CA ALA A 62 8.00 -4.52 -4.69
C ALA A 62 8.73 -5.29 -3.60
N GLY A 63 10.06 -5.39 -3.69
CA GLY A 63 10.89 -5.92 -2.60
C GLY A 63 11.03 -7.44 -2.59
N LEU A 64 10.73 -8.13 -3.71
CA LEU A 64 10.99 -9.57 -3.90
C LEU A 64 12.38 -9.85 -4.49
N GLU A 65 13.05 -8.83 -5.03
CA GLU A 65 14.43 -8.96 -5.52
C GLU A 65 15.39 -9.34 -4.40
N SER A 66 16.54 -9.92 -4.77
CA SER A 66 17.57 -10.30 -3.79
C SER A 66 18.01 -9.11 -2.93
N GLY A 67 17.90 -9.26 -1.61
CA GLY A 67 18.13 -8.21 -0.62
C GLY A 67 16.96 -7.25 -0.43
N GLY A 68 15.88 -7.38 -1.19
CA GLY A 68 14.63 -6.65 -0.98
C GLY A 68 13.96 -7.01 0.35
N ILE A 69 13.01 -6.22 0.80
CA ILE A 69 12.42 -6.38 2.14
C ILE A 69 11.69 -7.72 2.29
N HIS A 70 10.96 -8.17 1.27
CA HIS A 70 10.29 -9.47 1.33
C HIS A 70 11.30 -10.62 1.28
N ASP A 71 12.35 -10.53 0.44
CA ASP A 71 13.43 -11.53 0.41
C ASP A 71 14.11 -11.67 1.78
N ARG A 72 14.41 -10.56 2.46
CA ARG A 72 14.99 -10.56 3.81
C ARG A 72 14.07 -11.21 4.83
N ILE A 73 12.78 -10.83 4.84
CA ILE A 73 11.79 -11.33 5.79
C ILE A 73 11.53 -12.83 5.55
N PHE A 74 11.33 -13.24 4.31
CA PHE A 74 11.04 -14.63 3.99
C PHE A 74 12.22 -15.56 4.28
N LYS A 75 13.45 -15.09 4.05
CA LYS A 75 14.67 -15.79 4.49
C LYS A 75 14.76 -15.93 6.02
N GLU A 76 14.46 -14.87 6.76
CA GLU A 76 14.44 -14.92 8.23
C GLU A 76 13.36 -15.88 8.76
N LEU A 77 12.20 -15.91 8.10
CA LEU A 77 11.10 -16.81 8.42
C LEU A 77 11.35 -18.26 7.94
N GLU A 78 12.38 -18.51 7.14
CA GLU A 78 12.67 -19.82 6.52
C GLU A 78 11.48 -20.33 5.69
N ILE A 79 10.87 -19.44 4.91
CA ILE A 79 9.79 -19.73 3.96
C ILE A 79 10.19 -19.29 2.55
N GLU A 80 9.64 -19.96 1.54
CA GLU A 80 9.93 -19.64 0.15
C GLU A 80 9.20 -18.36 -0.31
N LEU A 81 9.88 -17.57 -1.12
CA LEU A 81 9.26 -16.45 -1.83
C LEU A 81 8.17 -16.98 -2.78
N PRO A 82 7.08 -16.24 -2.97
CA PRO A 82 6.09 -16.60 -3.97
C PRO A 82 6.67 -16.55 -5.39
N GLU A 83 6.19 -17.42 -6.26
CA GLU A 83 6.52 -17.37 -7.68
C GLU A 83 6.02 -16.05 -8.28
N ALA A 84 6.93 -15.32 -8.95
CA ALA A 84 6.64 -14.00 -9.48
C ALA A 84 7.43 -13.71 -10.75
N THR A 85 6.88 -12.83 -11.59
CA THR A 85 7.55 -12.32 -12.80
C THR A 85 7.65 -10.81 -12.73
N TYR A 86 8.73 -10.24 -13.27
CA TYR A 86 8.84 -8.78 -13.38
C TYR A 86 7.75 -8.21 -14.28
N CYS A 87 7.27 -7.01 -13.90
CA CYS A 87 6.46 -6.17 -14.76
C CYS A 87 7.40 -5.33 -15.64
N ASP A 88 7.38 -5.54 -16.96
CA ASP A 88 8.18 -4.77 -17.91
C ASP A 88 7.41 -4.60 -19.23
N PRO A 89 6.82 -3.41 -19.52
CA PRO A 89 6.87 -2.22 -18.67
C PRO A 89 6.14 -2.42 -17.33
N ALA A 90 6.58 -1.68 -16.30
CA ALA A 90 5.92 -1.66 -15.01
C ALA A 90 4.53 -1.06 -15.09
N CYS A 91 4.34 -0.09 -15.99
CA CYS A 91 3.05 0.52 -16.33
C CYS A 91 3.14 1.16 -17.72
N ALA A 92 2.06 1.08 -18.50
CA ALA A 92 1.86 1.85 -19.73
C ALA A 92 0.83 2.97 -19.46
N VAL A 93 1.23 4.22 -19.60
CA VAL A 93 0.41 5.39 -19.27
C VAL A 93 -0.13 6.04 -20.53
N PHE A 94 -1.44 6.05 -20.69
CA PHE A 94 -2.14 6.66 -21.81
C PHE A 94 -2.65 8.05 -21.41
N LEU A 95 -2.11 9.07 -22.06
CA LEU A 95 -2.55 10.46 -21.90
C LEU A 95 -3.65 10.81 -22.90
N PRO A 96 -4.51 11.79 -22.59
CA PRO A 96 -5.62 12.15 -23.44
C PRO A 96 -5.19 12.55 -24.86
N ASN A 97 -5.90 12.03 -25.87
CA ASN A 97 -5.65 12.29 -27.30
C ASN A 97 -4.27 11.80 -27.81
N GLU A 98 -3.60 10.93 -27.07
CA GLU A 98 -2.34 10.31 -27.49
C GLU A 98 -2.58 8.83 -27.87
N SER A 99 -2.11 8.41 -29.03
CA SER A 99 -2.25 7.02 -29.53
C SER A 99 -1.22 6.06 -28.94
N GLU A 100 -0.06 6.58 -28.53
CA GLU A 100 1.02 5.79 -27.96
C GLU A 100 1.15 6.03 -26.45
N PRO A 101 1.30 4.97 -25.64
CA PRO A 101 1.49 5.13 -24.21
C PRO A 101 2.92 5.55 -23.86
N ILE A 102 3.09 6.16 -22.71
CA ILE A 102 4.38 6.33 -22.06
C ILE A 102 4.68 5.04 -21.28
N ASN A 103 5.68 4.28 -21.71
CA ASN A 103 6.05 3.04 -21.08
C ASN A 103 7.07 3.24 -19.96
N VAL A 104 6.69 2.94 -18.74
CA VAL A 104 7.59 2.94 -17.58
C VAL A 104 8.40 1.63 -17.60
N TRP A 105 9.49 1.62 -18.35
CA TRP A 105 10.33 0.44 -18.51
C TRP A 105 11.12 0.11 -17.24
N ARG A 106 11.27 -1.19 -16.96
CA ARG A 106 12.16 -1.67 -15.91
C ARG A 106 13.62 -1.49 -16.28
N ASP A 107 13.97 -1.72 -17.52
CA ASP A 107 15.32 -1.46 -18.04
C ASP A 107 15.62 0.04 -18.05
N ARG A 108 16.69 0.45 -17.36
CA ARG A 108 17.04 1.86 -17.18
C ARG A 108 17.40 2.58 -18.47
N HIS A 109 18.02 1.87 -19.41
CA HIS A 109 18.39 2.47 -20.69
C HIS A 109 17.15 2.71 -21.54
N LYS A 110 16.24 1.73 -21.64
CA LYS A 110 14.96 1.90 -22.32
C LYS A 110 14.13 3.02 -21.67
N TRP A 111 14.09 3.07 -20.34
CA TRP A 111 13.38 4.13 -19.61
C TRP A 111 14.00 5.51 -19.87
N LYS A 112 15.32 5.62 -19.94
CA LYS A 112 15.98 6.88 -20.31
C LYS A 112 15.60 7.33 -21.72
N LEU A 113 15.62 6.44 -22.70
CA LEU A 113 15.21 6.74 -24.07
C LEU A 113 13.74 7.16 -24.15
N GLU A 114 12.87 6.47 -23.41
CA GLU A 114 11.46 6.82 -23.32
C GLU A 114 11.27 8.23 -22.76
N ARG A 115 11.92 8.57 -21.65
CA ARG A 115 11.86 9.92 -21.06
C ARG A 115 12.37 11.00 -22.01
N GLN A 116 13.46 10.75 -22.71
CA GLN A 116 14.02 11.69 -23.70
C GLN A 116 13.06 11.93 -24.87
N LYS A 117 12.36 10.88 -25.32
CA LYS A 117 11.31 10.97 -26.35
C LYS A 117 10.11 11.76 -25.83
N GLN A 118 9.63 11.40 -24.64
CA GLN A 118 8.36 11.89 -24.09
C GLN A 118 8.47 13.26 -23.41
N PHE A 119 9.63 13.56 -22.78
CA PHE A 119 9.86 14.76 -21.97
C PHE A 119 11.28 15.32 -22.22
N PRO A 120 11.57 15.86 -23.42
CA PRO A 120 12.95 16.12 -23.88
C PRO A 120 13.77 17.05 -22.98
N ASN A 121 13.14 17.93 -22.21
CA ASN A 121 13.82 18.89 -21.35
C ASN A 121 13.93 18.43 -19.88
N SER A 122 13.48 17.24 -19.54
CA SER A 122 13.32 16.79 -18.15
C SER A 122 14.49 15.96 -17.60
N GLU A 123 15.48 15.57 -18.41
CA GLU A 123 16.59 14.71 -17.97
C GLU A 123 17.36 15.23 -16.75
N PRO A 124 17.61 16.53 -16.57
CA PRO A 124 18.26 17.03 -15.35
C PRO A 124 17.45 16.70 -14.08
N LEU A 125 16.12 16.81 -14.13
CA LEU A 125 15.22 16.43 -13.02
C LEU A 125 15.31 14.92 -12.75
N TRP A 126 15.27 14.09 -13.78
CA TRP A 126 15.34 12.63 -13.61
C TRP A 126 16.67 12.16 -13.04
N ASN A 127 17.78 12.74 -13.47
CA ASN A 127 19.10 12.45 -12.92
C ASN A 127 19.20 12.87 -11.45
N PHE A 128 18.61 14.00 -11.09
CA PHE A 128 18.51 14.46 -9.71
C PHE A 128 17.65 13.51 -8.83
N LEU A 129 16.49 13.09 -9.32
CA LEU A 129 15.65 12.13 -8.61
C LEU A 129 16.34 10.77 -8.44
N GLU A 130 17.10 10.33 -9.44
CA GLU A 130 17.88 9.10 -9.36
C GLU A 130 19.00 9.18 -8.31
N ASP A 131 19.73 10.31 -8.21
CA ASP A 131 20.73 10.53 -7.15
C ASP A 131 20.09 10.53 -5.75
N LEU A 132 18.96 11.22 -5.59
CA LEU A 132 18.19 11.22 -4.35
C LEU A 132 17.71 9.82 -4.00
N PHE A 133 17.23 9.04 -4.97
CA PHE A 133 16.82 7.67 -4.79
C PHE A 133 17.97 6.83 -4.21
N TRP A 134 19.15 6.84 -4.83
CA TRP A 134 20.28 6.02 -4.38
C TRP A 134 20.76 6.39 -2.98
N ARG A 135 20.77 7.67 -2.64
CA ARG A 135 21.11 8.14 -1.29
C ARG A 135 20.06 7.67 -0.27
N SER A 136 18.78 7.83 -0.59
CA SER A 136 17.66 7.40 0.26
C SER A 136 17.64 5.88 0.42
N TRP A 137 17.89 5.13 -0.67
CA TRP A 137 17.92 3.68 -0.64
C TRP A 137 19.05 3.13 0.22
N ARG A 138 20.27 3.68 0.08
CA ARG A 138 21.39 3.33 0.98
C ARG A 138 21.10 3.67 2.43
N PHE A 139 20.42 4.78 2.70
CA PHE A 139 19.98 5.11 4.05
C PHE A 139 18.97 4.09 4.57
N GLN A 140 17.94 3.77 3.78
CA GLN A 140 16.90 2.83 4.15
C GLN A 140 17.43 1.40 4.37
N SER A 141 18.43 0.98 3.60
CA SER A 141 19.07 -0.34 3.77
C SER A 141 19.87 -0.51 5.07
N ARG A 142 20.09 0.58 5.82
CA ARG A 142 20.71 0.56 7.16
C ARG A 142 19.67 0.49 8.29
N ASP A 143 18.42 0.24 7.94
CA ASP A 143 17.28 0.08 8.85
C ASP A 143 17.11 1.24 9.87
N PRO A 144 17.03 2.52 9.41
CA PRO A 144 16.74 3.65 10.29
C PRO A 144 15.38 3.51 10.95
N ILE A 145 15.21 4.14 12.12
CA ILE A 145 13.90 4.26 12.76
C ILE A 145 13.42 5.70 12.64
N LEU A 146 12.30 5.89 11.95
CA LEU A 146 11.69 7.20 11.72
C LEU A 146 10.18 7.20 12.03
N PRO A 147 9.70 8.24 12.69
CA PRO A 147 10.45 9.20 13.53
C PRO A 147 10.89 8.55 14.84
N PRO A 148 12.06 8.90 15.37
CA PRO A 148 12.53 8.37 16.65
C PRO A 148 11.67 8.91 17.80
N ARG A 149 11.38 8.07 18.80
CA ARG A 149 10.55 8.42 19.96
C ARG A 149 11.24 8.22 21.30
N ASN A 150 12.37 7.55 21.30
CA ASN A 150 13.20 7.37 22.49
C ASN A 150 14.69 7.38 22.11
N PHE A 151 15.56 7.24 23.11
CA PHE A 151 17.01 7.28 22.89
C PHE A 151 17.50 6.12 21.98
N TRP A 152 16.94 4.93 22.12
CA TRP A 152 17.34 3.80 21.28
C TRP A 152 16.94 3.99 19.80
N ASP A 153 15.72 4.48 19.55
CA ASP A 153 15.25 4.82 18.21
C ASP A 153 16.17 5.89 17.58
N ALA A 154 16.52 6.93 18.35
CA ALA A 154 17.45 7.98 17.91
C ALA A 154 18.84 7.42 17.59
N TRP A 155 19.32 6.48 18.41
CA TRP A 155 20.60 5.82 18.17
C TRP A 155 20.59 4.98 16.88
N GLN A 156 19.50 4.25 16.56
CA GLN A 156 19.37 3.52 15.28
C GLN A 156 19.38 4.49 14.10
N LEU A 157 18.70 5.64 14.23
CA LEU A 157 18.75 6.69 13.20
C LEU A 157 20.18 7.23 13.03
N ILE A 158 20.87 7.58 14.10
CA ILE A 158 22.26 8.09 14.07
C ILE A 158 23.19 7.06 13.41
N LYS A 159 23.07 5.77 13.75
CA LYS A 159 23.86 4.71 13.12
C LYS A 159 23.63 4.60 11.62
N ALA A 160 22.44 4.91 11.14
CA ALA A 160 22.10 4.86 9.73
C ALA A 160 22.62 6.08 8.93
N LEU A 161 22.86 7.21 9.60
CA LEU A 161 23.36 8.43 8.97
C LEU A 161 24.78 8.26 8.44
N ARG A 162 25.02 8.78 7.24
CA ARG A 162 26.32 8.90 6.56
C ARG A 162 26.35 10.22 5.81
N VAL A 163 27.52 10.60 5.30
CA VAL A 163 27.70 11.83 4.54
C VAL A 163 26.74 11.92 3.33
N ASP A 164 26.54 10.81 2.64
CA ASP A 164 25.59 10.69 1.54
C ASP A 164 24.14 10.99 1.97
N THR A 165 23.76 10.49 3.15
CA THR A 165 22.43 10.75 3.72
C THR A 165 22.27 12.19 4.18
N LEU A 166 23.31 12.78 4.80
CA LEU A 166 23.27 14.16 5.24
C LEU A 166 23.02 15.13 4.06
N ALA A 167 23.52 14.79 2.88
CA ALA A 167 23.26 15.57 1.66
C ALA A 167 21.79 15.58 1.24
N THR A 168 20.95 14.65 1.73
CA THR A 168 19.50 14.61 1.44
C THR A 168 18.68 15.44 2.44
N VAL A 169 19.24 15.86 3.58
CA VAL A 169 18.50 16.57 4.64
C VAL A 169 17.78 17.82 4.15
N PRO A 170 18.37 18.70 3.30
CA PRO A 170 17.67 19.89 2.79
C PRO A 170 16.38 19.53 2.04
N TYR A 171 16.35 18.39 1.35
CA TYR A 171 15.22 17.93 0.54
C TYR A 171 14.11 17.27 1.36
N THR A 172 14.31 17.08 2.67
CA THR A 172 13.26 16.58 3.59
C THR A 172 12.06 17.52 3.68
N PHE A 173 12.26 18.81 3.39
CA PHE A 173 11.22 19.83 3.43
C PHE A 173 10.66 20.19 2.05
N SER A 174 11.13 19.53 1.00
CA SER A 174 10.77 19.84 -0.38
C SER A 174 9.72 18.88 -0.91
N THR A 175 8.93 19.35 -1.87
CA THR A 175 7.99 18.56 -2.67
C THR A 175 8.51 18.34 -4.08
N VAL A 176 7.83 17.47 -4.84
CA VAL A 176 8.10 17.32 -6.29
C VAL A 176 7.77 18.61 -7.03
N GLY A 177 6.72 19.34 -6.61
CA GLY A 177 6.39 20.66 -7.16
C GLY A 177 7.54 21.67 -6.99
N ASP A 178 8.25 21.65 -5.84
CA ASP A 178 9.43 22.48 -5.64
C ASP A 178 10.56 22.09 -6.60
N ALA A 179 10.79 20.80 -6.80
CA ALA A 179 11.78 20.32 -7.77
C ALA A 179 11.42 20.76 -9.20
N LEU A 180 10.17 20.58 -9.62
CA LEU A 180 9.70 21.05 -10.93
C LEU A 180 9.96 22.55 -11.13
N ARG A 181 9.69 23.37 -10.13
CA ARG A 181 10.01 24.82 -10.16
C ARG A 181 11.51 25.07 -10.26
N GLY A 182 12.30 24.36 -9.47
CA GLY A 182 13.77 24.49 -9.44
C GLY A 182 14.45 24.13 -10.76
N PHE A 183 13.88 23.19 -11.53
CA PHE A 183 14.37 22.79 -12.85
C PHE A 183 13.71 23.55 -14.02
N GLY A 184 12.84 24.54 -13.75
CA GLY A 184 12.15 25.31 -14.79
C GLY A 184 11.04 24.53 -15.52
N LEU A 185 10.55 23.43 -14.93
CA LEU A 185 9.56 22.51 -15.51
C LEU A 185 8.14 22.73 -14.97
N ALA A 186 7.91 23.78 -14.19
CA ALA A 186 6.61 24.03 -13.54
C ALA A 186 5.47 24.18 -14.55
N ASN A 187 5.74 24.65 -15.76
CA ASN A 187 4.79 24.87 -16.84
C ASN A 187 4.75 23.73 -17.87
N ASP A 188 5.50 22.66 -17.66
CA ASP A 188 5.40 21.45 -18.48
C ASP A 188 4.19 20.63 -18.02
N HIS A 189 3.01 20.96 -18.59
CA HIS A 189 1.75 20.33 -18.20
C HIS A 189 1.74 18.82 -18.47
N ARG A 190 2.38 18.37 -19.55
CA ARG A 190 2.41 16.96 -19.91
C ARG A 190 3.26 16.13 -18.91
N LEU A 191 4.48 16.60 -18.59
CA LEU A 191 5.33 15.98 -17.57
C LEU A 191 4.65 16.00 -16.20
N ARG A 192 4.05 17.13 -15.81
CA ARG A 192 3.35 17.27 -14.54
C ARG A 192 2.19 16.29 -14.43
N THR A 193 1.38 16.15 -15.47
CA THR A 193 0.26 15.21 -15.52
C THR A 193 0.74 13.77 -15.38
N PHE A 194 1.80 13.39 -16.09
CA PHE A 194 2.40 12.07 -15.94
C PHE A 194 2.90 11.82 -14.51
N LEU A 195 3.61 12.77 -13.92
CA LEU A 195 4.09 12.65 -12.53
C LEU A 195 2.93 12.58 -11.53
N ASP A 196 1.89 13.39 -11.71
CA ASP A 196 0.71 13.38 -10.85
C ASP A 196 0.00 12.02 -10.89
N LEU A 197 -0.14 11.41 -12.08
CA LEU A 197 -0.71 10.07 -12.24
C LEU A 197 0.09 9.02 -11.47
N GLN A 198 1.42 9.00 -11.66
CA GLN A 198 2.28 8.03 -10.98
C GLN A 198 2.33 8.27 -9.46
N LEU A 199 2.45 9.51 -9.04
CA LEU A 199 2.53 9.85 -7.61
C LEU A 199 1.19 9.62 -6.90
N LYS A 200 0.05 9.89 -7.54
CA LYS A 200 -1.26 9.60 -6.94
C LYS A 200 -1.41 8.13 -6.61
N LEU A 201 -0.87 7.25 -7.47
CA LEU A 201 -0.88 5.81 -7.26
C LEU A 201 -0.03 5.36 -6.05
N TYR A 202 1.13 6.00 -5.85
CA TYR A 202 2.11 5.58 -4.84
C TYR A 202 2.09 6.42 -3.55
N SER A 203 1.67 7.70 -3.62
CA SER A 203 1.73 8.63 -2.50
C SER A 203 0.38 9.14 -2.02
N GLN A 204 -0.70 8.80 -2.71
CA GLN A 204 -2.07 9.29 -2.49
C GLN A 204 -2.25 10.80 -2.78
N VAL A 205 -1.23 11.50 -3.21
CA VAL A 205 -1.25 12.94 -3.48
C VAL A 205 -0.51 13.26 -4.78
N ASN A 206 -0.74 14.45 -5.33
CA ASN A 206 -0.10 14.93 -6.55
C ASN A 206 1.34 15.41 -6.31
N ALA A 207 2.03 15.80 -7.38
CA ALA A 207 3.41 16.28 -7.33
C ALA A 207 3.59 17.51 -6.41
N GLU A 208 2.60 18.39 -6.34
CA GLU A 208 2.66 19.61 -5.52
C GLU A 208 2.72 19.30 -4.02
N GLU A 209 2.14 18.20 -3.57
CA GLU A 209 2.08 17.83 -2.16
C GLU A 209 3.04 16.68 -1.79
N THR A 210 3.47 15.86 -2.77
CA THR A 210 4.31 14.69 -2.48
C THR A 210 5.68 15.07 -2.00
N ALA A 211 6.10 14.53 -0.85
CA ALA A 211 7.44 14.69 -0.30
C ALA A 211 8.49 14.18 -1.30
N LEU A 212 9.49 15.00 -1.62
CA LEU A 212 10.45 14.76 -2.69
C LEU A 212 11.27 13.47 -2.48
N LEU A 213 11.72 13.20 -1.26
CA LEU A 213 12.48 11.98 -0.95
C LEU A 213 11.64 10.70 -1.07
N TYR A 214 10.34 10.78 -0.77
CA TYR A 214 9.42 9.68 -1.03
C TYR A 214 9.25 9.45 -2.54
N ALA A 215 8.96 10.52 -3.28
CA ALA A 215 8.76 10.47 -4.71
C ALA A 215 9.98 9.90 -5.46
N ALA A 216 11.20 10.31 -5.07
CA ALA A 216 12.42 9.79 -5.66
C ALA A 216 12.50 8.25 -5.54
N THR A 217 12.06 7.69 -4.40
CA THR A 217 11.99 6.23 -4.20
C THR A 217 10.84 5.61 -4.99
N ALA A 218 9.64 6.17 -4.89
CA ALA A 218 8.43 5.62 -5.52
C ALA A 218 8.53 5.58 -7.05
N LEU A 219 9.11 6.60 -7.67
CA LEU A 219 9.30 6.67 -9.12
C LEU A 219 10.44 5.77 -9.64
N ALA A 220 11.40 5.39 -8.78
CA ALA A 220 12.55 4.59 -9.17
C ALA A 220 12.43 3.09 -8.81
N VAL A 221 11.47 2.70 -7.94
CA VAL A 221 11.34 1.32 -7.46
C VAL A 221 11.05 0.32 -8.58
N SER A 222 10.46 0.77 -9.68
CA SER A 222 10.17 -0.06 -10.84
C SER A 222 11.37 -0.39 -11.72
N GLN A 223 12.52 0.32 -11.56
CA GLN A 223 13.71 0.16 -12.41
C GLN A 223 14.76 -0.77 -11.80
N THR A 224 15.53 -1.41 -12.69
CA THR A 224 16.69 -2.26 -12.33
C THR A 224 17.65 -1.53 -11.37
N PRO A 225 18.23 -2.18 -10.34
CA PRO A 225 18.17 -3.62 -10.02
C PRO A 225 16.88 -4.06 -9.30
N LEU A 226 16.02 -3.11 -8.92
CA LEU A 226 14.72 -3.37 -8.32
C LEU A 226 13.69 -3.77 -9.38
N GLY A 227 12.44 -3.73 -9.04
CA GLY A 227 11.34 -3.95 -9.97
C GLY A 227 10.01 -4.13 -9.24
N LEU A 228 8.95 -4.00 -10.01
CA LEU A 228 7.63 -4.43 -9.59
C LEU A 228 7.37 -5.82 -10.13
N PHE A 229 6.68 -6.63 -9.34
CA PHE A 229 6.44 -8.02 -9.65
C PHE A 229 4.94 -8.31 -9.74
N HIS A 230 4.60 -9.18 -10.68
CA HIS A 230 3.32 -9.83 -10.80
C HIS A 230 3.40 -11.22 -10.18
N LEU A 231 2.61 -11.50 -9.16
CA LEU A 231 2.58 -12.80 -8.48
C LEU A 231 1.78 -13.82 -9.30
N LYS A 232 2.25 -15.04 -9.33
CA LYS A 232 1.45 -16.19 -9.78
C LYS A 232 0.41 -16.54 -8.73
N GLY A 233 -0.79 -16.85 -9.14
CA GLY A 233 -1.92 -17.12 -8.27
C GLY A 233 -2.72 -15.87 -7.92
N SER A 234 -2.20 -15.01 -7.12
CA SER A 234 -2.78 -13.70 -6.71
C SER A 234 -1.95 -13.05 -5.60
N MET A 235 -2.36 -11.87 -5.15
CA MET A 235 -1.77 -11.22 -3.98
C MET A 235 -1.95 -12.02 -2.68
N GLN A 236 -2.96 -12.88 -2.61
CA GLN A 236 -3.25 -13.73 -1.45
C GLN A 236 -2.08 -14.63 -1.05
N VAL A 237 -1.24 -15.03 -2.00
CA VAL A 237 -0.09 -15.93 -1.74
C VAL A 237 0.87 -15.35 -0.69
N LEU A 238 1.03 -14.03 -0.63
CA LEU A 238 1.85 -13.38 0.42
C LEU A 238 1.26 -13.61 1.81
N SER A 239 -0.04 -13.40 1.95
CA SER A 239 -0.74 -13.60 3.23
C SER A 239 -0.73 -15.06 3.66
N ASP A 240 -0.98 -15.97 2.74
CA ASP A 240 -1.04 -17.40 3.01
C ASP A 240 0.32 -17.91 3.53
N ARG A 241 1.44 -17.53 2.89
CA ARG A 241 2.79 -17.88 3.35
C ARG A 241 3.11 -17.34 4.74
N LEU A 242 2.69 -16.10 5.04
CA LEU A 242 2.90 -15.52 6.36
C LEU A 242 2.05 -16.21 7.43
N ILE A 243 0.80 -16.59 7.12
CA ILE A 243 -0.07 -17.36 8.03
C ILE A 243 0.52 -18.73 8.31
N GLU A 244 0.94 -19.46 7.27
CA GLU A 244 1.63 -20.77 7.43
C GLU A 244 2.83 -20.66 8.39
N SER A 245 3.63 -19.58 8.26
CA SER A 245 4.75 -19.34 9.16
C SER A 245 4.31 -19.05 10.60
N ILE A 246 3.28 -18.22 10.79
CA ILE A 246 2.73 -17.89 12.12
C ILE A 246 2.27 -19.16 12.83
N GLU A 247 1.49 -19.99 12.14
CA GLU A 247 0.91 -21.22 12.70
C GLU A 247 1.97 -22.28 12.97
N ARG A 248 2.95 -22.46 12.05
CA ARG A 248 4.10 -23.34 12.25
C ARG A 248 4.87 -22.99 13.52
N ASP A 249 5.04 -21.71 13.81
CA ASP A 249 5.79 -21.23 14.97
C ASP A 249 4.89 -21.06 16.24
N GLY A 250 3.66 -21.60 16.19
CA GLY A 250 2.73 -21.71 17.33
C GLY A 250 1.84 -20.49 17.58
N GLY A 251 1.84 -19.50 16.69
CA GLY A 251 0.91 -18.38 16.72
C GLY A 251 -0.50 -18.77 16.19
N LYS A 252 -1.45 -17.85 16.32
CA LYS A 252 -2.85 -18.05 15.86
C LYS A 252 -3.31 -16.87 15.04
N VAL A 253 -4.03 -17.15 13.93
CA VAL A 253 -4.70 -16.13 13.12
C VAL A 253 -6.22 -16.37 13.17
N LEU A 254 -6.94 -15.45 13.77
CA LEU A 254 -8.38 -15.57 14.03
C LEU A 254 -9.13 -14.54 13.17
N MET A 255 -9.59 -15.02 12.01
CA MET A 255 -10.44 -14.25 11.09
C MET A 255 -11.87 -14.19 11.61
N GLN A 256 -12.63 -13.17 11.17
CA GLN A 256 -13.99 -12.87 11.63
C GLN A 256 -14.05 -12.56 13.15
N HIS A 257 -13.00 -11.93 13.66
CA HIS A 257 -12.91 -11.44 15.03
C HIS A 257 -12.59 -9.95 15.01
N ARG A 258 -13.57 -9.13 15.39
CA ARG A 258 -13.40 -7.67 15.46
C ARG A 258 -12.81 -7.27 16.80
N VAL A 259 -11.74 -6.47 16.76
CA VAL A 259 -11.31 -5.72 17.95
C VAL A 259 -12.02 -4.36 17.92
N SER A 260 -12.72 -4.02 19.02
CA SER A 260 -13.50 -2.79 19.12
C SER A 260 -12.94 -1.77 20.11
N GLU A 261 -12.04 -2.19 21.02
CA GLU A 261 -11.47 -1.31 22.03
C GLU A 261 -10.09 -1.81 22.48
N ILE A 262 -9.18 -0.86 22.78
CA ILE A 262 -7.89 -1.11 23.43
C ILE A 262 -7.88 -0.38 24.75
N LYS A 263 -7.55 -1.08 25.86
CA LYS A 263 -7.40 -0.49 27.20
C LYS A 263 -6.00 -0.72 27.74
N GLU A 264 -5.42 0.37 28.28
CA GLU A 264 -4.21 0.30 29.08
C GLU A 264 -4.58 0.03 30.55
N THR A 265 -4.21 -1.14 31.07
CA THR A 265 -4.48 -1.55 32.44
C THR A 265 -3.18 -1.95 33.13
N GLY A 266 -2.48 -0.98 33.66
CA GLY A 266 -1.20 -1.23 34.36
C GLY A 266 -0.14 -1.86 33.44
N LYS A 267 0.40 -3.02 33.83
CA LYS A 267 1.48 -3.70 33.06
C LYS A 267 0.96 -4.39 31.79
N ARG A 268 -0.27 -4.90 31.81
CA ARG A 268 -0.87 -5.59 30.66
C ARG A 268 -1.80 -4.68 29.87
N LYS A 269 -2.00 -5.02 28.62
CA LYS A 269 -2.94 -4.36 27.71
C LYS A 269 -4.14 -5.27 27.49
N LYS A 270 -5.33 -4.71 27.39
CA LYS A 270 -6.55 -5.45 27.11
C LYS A 270 -7.14 -5.01 25.78
N VAL A 271 -7.60 -5.97 24.99
CA VAL A 271 -8.36 -5.70 23.78
C VAL A 271 -9.73 -6.33 23.91
N LYS A 272 -10.77 -5.62 23.50
CA LYS A 272 -12.14 -6.14 23.45
C LYS A 272 -12.35 -6.78 22.10
N VAL A 273 -12.58 -8.09 22.11
CA VAL A 273 -12.76 -8.93 20.92
C VAL A 273 -14.21 -9.34 20.82
N GLU A 274 -14.75 -9.29 19.60
CA GLU A 274 -16.09 -9.77 19.23
C GLU A 274 -15.93 -10.81 18.13
N SER A 275 -16.44 -12.02 18.36
CA SER A 275 -16.58 -13.03 17.30
C SER A 275 -17.78 -12.70 16.41
N LEU A 276 -17.53 -12.45 15.13
CA LEU A 276 -18.60 -12.17 14.17
C LEU A 276 -19.40 -13.44 13.76
N ARG A 277 -18.93 -14.62 14.19
CA ARG A 277 -19.64 -15.90 13.97
C ARG A 277 -20.61 -16.23 15.08
N THR A 278 -20.16 -16.06 16.35
CA THR A 278 -20.93 -16.45 17.54
C THR A 278 -21.52 -15.25 18.27
N VAL A 279 -21.16 -14.02 17.88
CA VAL A 279 -21.55 -12.77 18.53
C VAL A 279 -21.09 -12.68 20.00
N GLU A 280 -20.17 -13.56 20.42
CA GLU A 280 -19.57 -13.53 21.74
C GLU A 280 -18.56 -12.40 21.83
N THR A 281 -18.52 -11.74 22.99
CA THR A 281 -17.59 -10.65 23.27
C THR A 281 -16.80 -10.95 24.53
N TRP A 282 -15.47 -10.78 24.47
CA TRP A 282 -14.60 -10.95 25.64
C TRP A 282 -13.45 -9.95 25.65
N TRP A 283 -12.74 -9.88 26.78
CA TRP A 283 -11.48 -9.17 26.88
C TRP A 283 -10.32 -10.15 26.81
N ASP A 284 -9.37 -9.93 25.90
CA ASP A 284 -8.10 -10.64 25.84
C ASP A 284 -6.97 -9.73 26.34
N GLU A 285 -5.97 -10.31 26.99
CA GLU A 285 -4.88 -9.60 27.62
C GLU A 285 -3.53 -9.97 27.01
N ALA A 286 -2.65 -8.99 26.80
CA ALA A 286 -1.31 -9.18 26.29
C ALA A 286 -0.28 -8.24 26.94
N ASP A 287 0.99 -8.58 26.77
CA ASP A 287 2.11 -7.73 27.18
C ASP A 287 2.32 -6.59 26.19
N HIS A 288 2.07 -6.86 24.90
CA HIS A 288 2.13 -5.87 23.82
C HIS A 288 0.91 -5.98 22.88
N VAL A 289 0.49 -4.85 22.33
CA VAL A 289 -0.50 -4.78 21.25
C VAL A 289 0.13 -4.14 20.02
N VAL A 290 0.03 -4.78 18.87
CA VAL A 290 0.47 -4.28 17.57
C VAL A 290 -0.77 -4.01 16.72
N ALA A 291 -1.06 -2.74 16.47
CA ALA A 291 -2.22 -2.32 15.69
C ALA A 291 -1.82 -2.10 14.22
N ASN A 292 -2.28 -2.99 13.34
CA ASN A 292 -2.17 -2.87 11.88
C ASN A 292 -3.47 -2.28 11.33
N VAL A 293 -3.75 -1.06 11.69
CA VAL A 293 -4.94 -0.29 11.32
C VAL A 293 -4.55 1.12 10.91
N THR A 294 -5.45 1.87 10.28
CA THR A 294 -5.20 3.28 10.00
C THR A 294 -5.04 4.09 11.30
N VAL A 295 -4.36 5.23 11.25
CA VAL A 295 -4.26 6.10 12.44
C VAL A 295 -5.62 6.57 12.93
N ASN A 296 -6.63 6.71 12.04
CA ASN A 296 -7.99 7.07 12.39
C ASN A 296 -8.64 5.95 13.22
N ASN A 297 -8.59 4.72 12.70
CA ASN A 297 -9.10 3.54 13.41
C ASN A 297 -8.34 3.33 14.74
N PHE A 298 -7.04 3.60 14.78
CA PHE A 298 -6.26 3.48 16.00
C PHE A 298 -6.77 4.44 17.09
N VAL A 299 -7.04 5.70 16.74
CA VAL A 299 -7.62 6.67 17.68
C VAL A 299 -9.02 6.23 18.13
N GLN A 300 -9.84 5.69 17.23
CA GLN A 300 -11.16 5.14 17.56
C GLN A 300 -11.07 3.97 18.54
N LEU A 301 -10.13 3.02 18.33
CA LEU A 301 -9.90 1.89 19.24
C LEU A 301 -9.44 2.32 20.64
N LEU A 302 -8.72 3.41 20.75
CA LEU A 302 -8.28 3.97 22.03
C LEU A 302 -9.39 4.75 22.75
N GLY A 303 -10.36 5.27 22.02
CA GLY A 303 -11.46 6.07 22.58
C GLY A 303 -10.94 7.24 23.43
N GLU A 304 -11.44 7.35 24.65
CA GLU A 304 -11.07 8.42 25.61
C GLU A 304 -9.61 8.33 26.09
N GLN A 305 -8.95 7.16 25.95
CA GLN A 305 -7.54 6.99 26.32
C GLN A 305 -6.58 7.54 25.25
N ALA A 306 -7.08 7.93 24.08
CA ALA A 306 -6.25 8.54 23.05
C ALA A 306 -5.62 9.85 23.56
N PRO A 307 -4.28 9.98 23.55
CA PRO A 307 -3.64 11.21 23.99
C PRO A 307 -4.15 12.41 23.17
N LYS A 308 -4.63 13.46 23.83
CA LYS A 308 -5.31 14.61 23.20
C LYS A 308 -4.53 15.20 22.03
N GLY A 309 -3.20 15.35 22.15
CA GLY A 309 -2.35 15.88 21.09
C GLY A 309 -2.26 14.94 19.88
N TYR A 310 -2.24 13.62 20.11
CA TYR A 310 -2.24 12.61 19.06
C TYR A 310 -3.58 12.59 18.32
N ALA A 311 -4.69 12.53 19.04
CA ALA A 311 -6.03 12.57 18.47
C ALA A 311 -6.28 13.86 17.67
N LYS A 312 -5.84 15.03 18.20
CA LYS A 312 -5.91 16.31 17.49
C LYS A 312 -5.11 16.28 16.17
N ARG A 313 -3.90 15.69 16.19
CA ARG A 313 -3.08 15.55 14.99
C ARG A 313 -3.79 14.69 13.93
N VAL A 314 -4.37 13.56 14.33
CA VAL A 314 -5.12 12.67 13.42
C VAL A 314 -6.35 13.38 12.85
N LYS A 315 -7.13 14.07 13.69
CA LYS A 315 -8.30 14.85 13.26
C LYS A 315 -7.97 15.93 12.22
N ASN A 316 -6.77 16.50 12.28
CA ASN A 316 -6.31 17.58 11.39
C ASN A 316 -5.59 17.05 10.13
N LEU A 317 -5.55 15.73 9.90
CA LEU A 317 -5.05 15.19 8.64
C LEU A 317 -5.93 15.65 7.47
N LYS A 318 -5.28 15.93 6.35
CA LYS A 318 -6.02 16.11 5.10
C LYS A 318 -6.72 14.80 4.74
N PRO A 319 -7.89 14.85 4.06
CA PRO A 319 -8.58 13.65 3.63
C PRO A 319 -7.65 12.67 2.90
N ALA A 320 -7.76 11.40 3.23
CA ALA A 320 -7.07 10.33 2.54
C ALA A 320 -7.88 9.88 1.32
N SER A 321 -7.23 9.23 0.37
CA SER A 321 -7.88 8.73 -0.82
C SER A 321 -8.74 7.50 -0.49
N VAL A 322 -9.86 7.40 -1.19
CA VAL A 322 -10.70 6.20 -1.27
C VAL A 322 -10.73 5.73 -2.72
N ALA A 323 -11.09 4.48 -2.95
CA ALA A 323 -11.10 3.92 -4.29
C ALA A 323 -12.48 3.36 -4.67
N PHE A 324 -12.82 3.53 -5.94
CA PHE A 324 -13.81 2.74 -6.64
C PHE A 324 -13.08 1.75 -7.55
N VAL A 325 -13.53 0.50 -7.59
CA VAL A 325 -12.88 -0.56 -8.37
C VAL A 325 -13.92 -1.36 -9.14
N VAL A 326 -13.67 -1.58 -10.42
CA VAL A 326 -14.43 -2.50 -11.27
C VAL A 326 -13.60 -3.75 -11.53
N TYR A 327 -14.24 -4.90 -11.35
CA TYR A 327 -13.67 -6.22 -11.60
C TYR A 327 -14.40 -6.87 -12.76
N LEU A 328 -13.68 -7.18 -13.83
CA LEU A 328 -14.23 -7.84 -15.00
C LEU A 328 -13.58 -9.21 -15.18
N GLY A 329 -14.41 -10.25 -15.30
CA GLY A 329 -14.02 -11.54 -15.87
C GLY A 329 -14.39 -11.56 -17.34
N VAL A 330 -13.43 -11.77 -18.23
CA VAL A 330 -13.63 -11.63 -19.66
C VAL A 330 -13.08 -12.83 -20.44
N ASN A 331 -13.55 -13.02 -21.68
CA ASN A 331 -12.86 -13.87 -22.65
C ASN A 331 -11.50 -13.25 -23.00
N ARG A 332 -10.46 -14.07 -23.15
CA ARG A 332 -9.10 -13.60 -23.46
C ARG A 332 -9.04 -12.79 -24.76
N ALA A 333 -9.92 -13.06 -25.71
CA ALA A 333 -10.06 -12.29 -26.94
C ALA A 333 -10.40 -10.80 -26.73
N ALA A 334 -10.90 -10.42 -25.53
CA ALA A 334 -11.11 -9.02 -25.19
C ALA A 334 -9.80 -8.26 -24.95
N ILE A 335 -8.71 -8.97 -24.65
CA ILE A 335 -7.42 -8.35 -24.34
C ILE A 335 -6.62 -8.18 -25.63
N PRO A 336 -6.16 -6.96 -25.96
CA PRO A 336 -5.30 -6.72 -27.11
C PRO A 336 -4.02 -7.55 -27.05
N GLU A 337 -3.50 -7.92 -28.23
CA GLU A 337 -2.21 -8.58 -28.34
C GLU A 337 -1.10 -7.70 -27.74
N ASN A 338 -0.17 -8.32 -27.01
CA ASN A 338 0.91 -7.63 -26.29
C ASN A 338 0.46 -6.60 -25.24
N CYS A 339 -0.78 -6.71 -24.73
CA CYS A 339 -1.26 -5.84 -23.65
C CYS A 339 -0.34 -5.93 -22.41
N PRO A 340 0.21 -4.82 -21.92
CA PRO A 340 0.95 -4.81 -20.67
C PRO A 340 0.06 -5.24 -19.49
N PRO A 341 0.65 -5.86 -18.45
CA PRO A 341 -0.14 -6.30 -17.29
C PRO A 341 -0.69 -5.14 -16.45
N HIS A 342 -0.12 -3.94 -16.60
CA HIS A 342 -0.57 -2.74 -15.89
C HIS A 342 -0.63 -1.54 -16.84
N LEU A 343 -1.76 -0.85 -16.79
CA LEU A 343 -2.02 0.33 -17.62
C LEU A 343 -2.59 1.44 -16.74
N GLN A 344 -2.43 2.66 -17.20
CA GLN A 344 -3.06 3.82 -16.59
C GLN A 344 -3.66 4.70 -17.69
N PHE A 345 -4.95 5.01 -17.56
CA PHE A 345 -5.67 5.84 -18.53
C PHE A 345 -6.09 7.14 -17.87
N LEU A 346 -5.91 8.26 -18.56
CA LEU A 346 -6.46 9.56 -18.19
C LEU A 346 -7.42 10.01 -19.27
N GLU A 347 -8.66 10.33 -18.92
CA GLU A 347 -9.71 10.72 -19.86
C GLU A 347 -9.47 12.12 -20.43
N ALA A 348 -9.14 13.11 -19.58
CA ALA A 348 -8.92 14.49 -20.01
C ALA A 348 -7.93 15.24 -19.11
N TYR A 349 -7.12 16.14 -19.71
CA TYR A 349 -6.16 16.98 -18.97
C TYR A 349 -6.83 17.98 -18.01
N GLU A 350 -8.04 18.41 -18.31
CA GLU A 350 -8.79 19.42 -17.54
C GLU A 350 -9.29 18.89 -16.20
N HIS A 351 -9.30 17.57 -16.05
CA HIS A 351 -9.72 16.93 -14.82
C HIS A 351 -8.52 16.82 -13.88
N SER A 352 -8.45 17.73 -12.92
CA SER A 352 -7.46 17.67 -11.85
C SER A 352 -7.48 16.27 -11.22
N ILE A 353 -6.35 15.57 -11.27
CA ILE A 353 -6.13 14.25 -10.69
C ILE A 353 -6.48 14.19 -9.20
N ALA A 354 -6.71 15.36 -8.57
CA ALA A 354 -6.92 15.45 -7.14
C ALA A 354 -8.33 15.05 -6.66
N TYR A 355 -9.41 15.34 -7.42
CA TYR A 355 -10.76 15.26 -6.86
C TYR A 355 -11.88 14.84 -7.83
N LYS A 356 -11.59 14.59 -9.10
CA LYS A 356 -12.59 14.09 -10.05
C LYS A 356 -12.14 12.76 -10.63
N PRO A 357 -13.00 11.74 -10.64
CA PRO A 357 -12.66 10.41 -11.10
C PRO A 357 -12.56 10.39 -12.63
N HIS A 358 -11.35 10.43 -13.17
CA HIS A 358 -11.11 10.39 -14.61
C HIS A 358 -9.78 9.70 -14.97
N SER A 359 -9.15 9.01 -14.02
CA SER A 359 -7.99 8.18 -14.28
C SER A 359 -8.20 6.77 -13.76
N LEU A 360 -8.05 5.78 -14.63
CA LEU A 360 -8.13 4.37 -14.27
C LEU A 360 -6.73 3.78 -14.21
N PHE A 361 -6.38 3.14 -13.10
CA PHE A 361 -5.27 2.21 -13.02
C PHE A 361 -5.80 0.80 -13.26
N VAL A 362 -5.26 0.11 -14.25
CA VAL A 362 -5.80 -1.17 -14.74
C VAL A 362 -4.75 -2.25 -14.60
N SER A 363 -5.18 -3.40 -14.06
CA SER A 363 -4.37 -4.62 -13.99
C SER A 363 -5.05 -5.72 -14.79
N VAL A 364 -4.28 -6.41 -15.59
CA VAL A 364 -4.74 -7.51 -16.46
C VAL A 364 -4.00 -8.79 -16.08
N SER A 365 -4.73 -9.88 -15.87
CA SER A 365 -4.12 -11.18 -15.58
C SER A 365 -3.32 -11.69 -16.78
N LYS A 366 -2.20 -12.36 -16.49
CA LYS A 366 -1.41 -13.08 -17.50
C LYS A 366 -2.02 -14.45 -17.76
N GLU A 367 -1.76 -14.97 -18.94
CA GLU A 367 -2.14 -16.34 -19.26
C GLU A 367 -1.41 -17.32 -18.34
N GLY A 368 -2.14 -18.30 -17.79
CA GLY A 368 -1.56 -19.30 -16.89
C GLY A 368 -1.13 -18.80 -15.51
N ASP A 369 -1.45 -17.55 -15.12
CA ASP A 369 -1.11 -17.01 -13.81
C ASP A 369 -2.04 -17.48 -12.67
N GLY A 370 -3.07 -18.26 -12.99
CA GLY A 370 -4.02 -18.81 -12.01
C GLY A 370 -5.17 -17.88 -11.61
N ARG A 371 -5.29 -16.69 -12.20
CA ARG A 371 -6.37 -15.75 -11.89
C ARG A 371 -7.64 -15.98 -12.70
N ALA A 372 -7.54 -16.63 -13.84
CA ALA A 372 -8.68 -16.91 -14.70
C ALA A 372 -8.63 -18.34 -15.24
N PRO A 373 -9.78 -18.94 -15.60
CA PRO A 373 -9.80 -20.19 -16.36
C PRO A 373 -9.13 -20.05 -17.72
N ASP A 374 -8.76 -21.18 -18.34
CA ASP A 374 -8.15 -21.20 -19.67
C ASP A 374 -9.00 -20.44 -20.72
N GLY A 375 -8.35 -19.66 -21.56
CA GLY A 375 -8.98 -18.81 -22.56
C GLY A 375 -9.73 -17.61 -21.99
N LYS A 376 -9.55 -17.29 -20.70
CA LYS A 376 -10.17 -16.15 -20.03
C LYS A 376 -9.12 -15.26 -19.36
N ALA A 377 -9.56 -14.06 -18.92
CA ALA A 377 -8.71 -13.10 -18.23
C ALA A 377 -9.51 -12.32 -17.20
N THR A 378 -8.80 -11.71 -16.24
CA THR A 378 -9.37 -10.67 -15.36
C THR A 378 -8.85 -9.30 -15.76
N ILE A 379 -9.72 -8.30 -15.68
CA ILE A 379 -9.38 -6.88 -15.74
C ILE A 379 -9.85 -6.27 -14.42
N ILE A 380 -8.95 -5.60 -13.72
CA ILE A 380 -9.24 -4.87 -12.48
C ILE A 380 -8.92 -3.40 -12.76
N ALA A 381 -9.93 -2.54 -12.73
CA ALA A 381 -9.76 -1.12 -12.98
C ALA A 381 -10.16 -0.33 -11.74
N SER A 382 -9.21 0.43 -11.20
CA SER A 382 -9.38 1.25 -10.00
C SER A 382 -9.18 2.72 -10.30
N GLU A 383 -10.00 3.56 -9.66
CA GLU A 383 -9.85 5.00 -9.64
C GLU A 383 -9.91 5.54 -8.21
N PHE A 384 -9.15 6.58 -7.94
CA PHE A 384 -9.29 7.31 -6.69
C PHE A 384 -10.48 8.26 -6.77
N THR A 385 -11.28 8.30 -5.72
CA THR A 385 -12.47 9.14 -5.61
C THR A 385 -12.50 9.85 -4.25
N ASP A 386 -13.42 10.79 -4.10
CA ASP A 386 -13.64 11.48 -2.83
C ASP A 386 -14.62 10.68 -1.95
N ALA A 387 -14.32 10.53 -0.68
CA ALA A 387 -15.19 9.85 0.28
C ALA A 387 -16.55 10.55 0.39
N GLU A 388 -16.61 11.90 0.33
CA GLU A 388 -17.86 12.64 0.43
C GLU A 388 -18.87 12.26 -0.66
N VAL A 389 -18.41 11.90 -1.85
CA VAL A 389 -19.25 11.42 -2.95
C VAL A 389 -20.06 10.18 -2.53
N TRP A 390 -19.45 9.29 -1.75
CA TRP A 390 -20.04 7.99 -1.38
C TRP A 390 -20.83 8.01 -0.06
N TYR A 391 -20.64 9.06 0.77
CA TYR A 391 -21.27 9.20 2.07
C TYR A 391 -22.16 10.45 2.15
N GLY A 392 -22.29 11.22 1.07
CA GLY A 392 -23.00 12.49 1.00
C GLY A 392 -24.52 12.41 0.80
N GLY A 393 -25.11 11.19 0.72
CA GLY A 393 -26.56 11.01 0.67
C GLY A 393 -27.20 10.89 -0.73
N GLU A 394 -26.41 10.80 -1.80
CA GLU A 394 -26.92 10.38 -3.13
C GLU A 394 -27.35 8.90 -3.10
N ASP A 395 -28.23 8.49 -4.05
CA ASP A 395 -28.62 7.09 -4.20
C ASP A 395 -27.36 6.23 -4.49
N TYR A 396 -26.98 5.45 -3.50
CA TYR A 396 -25.77 4.62 -3.56
C TYR A 396 -25.77 3.65 -4.75
N GLN A 397 -26.93 3.06 -5.08
CA GLN A 397 -27.00 2.07 -6.15
C GLN A 397 -26.89 2.73 -7.52
N GLU A 398 -27.52 3.88 -7.70
CA GLU A 398 -27.43 4.67 -8.92
C GLU A 398 -26.01 5.22 -9.12
N LEU A 399 -25.40 5.73 -8.06
CA LEU A 399 -24.02 6.21 -8.09
C LEU A 399 -23.05 5.08 -8.47
N LYS A 400 -23.18 3.91 -7.83
CA LYS A 400 -22.34 2.74 -8.13
C LYS A 400 -22.51 2.30 -9.59
N LYS A 401 -23.74 2.27 -10.10
CA LYS A 401 -24.05 1.94 -11.49
C LYS A 401 -23.39 2.92 -12.45
N LYS A 402 -23.55 4.22 -12.22
CA LYS A 402 -22.98 5.29 -13.04
C LYS A 402 -21.44 5.18 -13.14
N PHE A 403 -20.76 4.95 -12.00
CA PHE A 403 -19.31 4.77 -11.97
C PHE A 403 -18.88 3.50 -12.72
N THR A 404 -19.64 2.41 -12.57
CA THR A 404 -19.36 1.15 -13.25
C THR A 404 -19.49 1.29 -14.77
N GLU A 405 -20.59 1.86 -15.25
CA GLU A 405 -20.86 2.07 -16.69
C GLU A 405 -19.81 2.98 -17.33
N ARG A 406 -19.45 4.07 -16.65
CA ARG A 406 -18.38 4.96 -17.13
C ARG A 406 -17.03 4.25 -17.22
N ALA A 407 -16.63 3.51 -16.18
CA ALA A 407 -15.36 2.78 -16.18
C ALA A 407 -15.31 1.75 -17.31
N ILE A 408 -16.40 1.00 -17.54
CA ILE A 408 -16.49 0.04 -18.65
C ILE A 408 -16.43 0.77 -20.01
N ALA A 409 -17.11 1.90 -20.17
CA ALA A 409 -17.06 2.69 -21.40
C ALA A 409 -15.63 3.14 -21.71
N GLN A 410 -14.91 3.70 -20.72
CA GLN A 410 -13.52 4.11 -20.89
C GLN A 410 -12.59 2.90 -21.19
N LEU A 411 -12.79 1.76 -20.53
CA LEU A 411 -12.01 0.55 -20.82
C LEU A 411 -12.29 0.01 -22.24
N SER A 412 -13.51 0.18 -22.76
CA SER A 412 -13.89 -0.29 -24.11
C SER A 412 -13.20 0.46 -25.23
N GLU A 413 -12.57 1.61 -24.95
CA GLU A 413 -11.74 2.33 -25.92
C GLU A 413 -10.41 1.56 -26.22
N TYR A 414 -9.96 0.72 -25.29
CA TYR A 414 -8.71 -0.03 -25.43
C TYR A 414 -8.95 -1.54 -25.51
N PHE A 415 -9.88 -2.08 -24.71
CA PHE A 415 -10.22 -3.50 -24.67
C PHE A 415 -11.44 -3.79 -25.56
N HIS A 416 -11.50 -4.96 -26.17
CA HIS A 416 -12.65 -5.40 -26.97
C HIS A 416 -13.80 -5.89 -26.08
N LEU A 417 -14.37 -4.96 -25.27
CA LEU A 417 -15.43 -5.26 -24.30
C LEU A 417 -16.81 -5.15 -24.97
N ASN A 418 -17.60 -6.20 -24.90
CA ASN A 418 -18.99 -6.27 -25.34
C ASN A 418 -19.74 -7.37 -24.59
N GLU A 419 -21.02 -7.58 -24.87
CA GLU A 419 -21.84 -8.59 -24.22
C GLU A 419 -21.34 -10.03 -24.41
N GLU A 420 -20.62 -10.33 -25.48
CA GLU A 420 -20.07 -11.66 -25.77
C GLU A 420 -18.75 -11.90 -25.04
N THR A 421 -17.98 -10.85 -24.79
CA THR A 421 -16.66 -10.94 -24.17
C THR A 421 -16.66 -10.76 -22.66
N ILE A 422 -17.62 -10.03 -22.10
CA ILE A 422 -17.77 -9.83 -20.65
C ILE A 422 -18.54 -11.00 -20.04
N ILE A 423 -17.90 -11.73 -19.14
CA ILE A 423 -18.48 -12.91 -18.44
C ILE A 423 -18.98 -12.52 -17.05
N HIS A 424 -18.29 -11.60 -16.40
CA HIS A 424 -18.58 -11.17 -15.04
C HIS A 424 -18.24 -9.70 -14.83
N VAL A 425 -19.12 -9.00 -14.12
CA VAL A 425 -18.93 -7.63 -13.66
C VAL A 425 -19.23 -7.55 -12.17
N GLU A 426 -18.31 -7.02 -11.40
CA GLU A 426 -18.52 -6.67 -9.99
C GLU A 426 -17.82 -5.32 -9.71
N ALA A 427 -18.37 -4.51 -8.80
CA ALA A 427 -17.74 -3.26 -8.41
C ALA A 427 -17.66 -3.13 -6.89
N ALA A 428 -16.54 -2.61 -6.39
CA ALA A 428 -16.32 -2.21 -5.01
C ALA A 428 -16.28 -0.68 -4.90
N THR A 429 -16.87 -0.17 -3.84
CA THR A 429 -16.91 1.23 -3.49
C THR A 429 -16.18 1.47 -2.17
N PRO A 430 -15.93 2.71 -1.73
CA PRO A 430 -15.42 2.97 -0.40
C PRO A 430 -16.22 2.29 0.72
N GLN A 431 -17.55 2.23 0.63
CA GLN A 431 -18.37 1.50 1.59
C GLN A 431 -18.12 -0.02 1.56
N THR A 432 -17.78 -0.58 0.39
CA THR A 432 -17.37 -1.98 0.28
C THR A 432 -16.04 -2.22 1.00
N PHE A 433 -15.05 -1.33 0.80
CA PHE A 433 -13.77 -1.41 1.49
C PHE A 433 -13.95 -1.26 3.01
N GLU A 434 -14.72 -0.29 3.49
CA GLU A 434 -15.00 -0.12 4.91
C GLU A 434 -15.63 -1.38 5.51
N ARG A 435 -16.64 -1.94 4.85
CA ARG A 435 -17.34 -3.15 5.30
C ARG A 435 -16.40 -4.36 5.47
N TYR A 436 -15.52 -4.59 4.52
CA TYR A 436 -14.69 -5.79 4.48
C TYR A 436 -13.31 -5.64 5.11
N THR A 437 -12.79 -4.42 5.26
CA THR A 437 -11.47 -4.17 5.86
C THR A 437 -11.54 -3.43 7.21
N GLY A 438 -12.70 -2.88 7.56
CA GLY A 438 -12.88 -2.05 8.76
C GLY A 438 -12.17 -0.70 8.70
N ARG A 439 -11.59 -0.33 7.57
CA ARG A 439 -10.88 0.95 7.41
C ARG A 439 -11.88 2.10 7.41
N ASP A 440 -11.60 3.09 8.23
CA ASP A 440 -12.45 4.28 8.40
C ASP A 440 -12.82 4.89 7.02
N ARG A 441 -14.13 4.96 6.73
CA ARG A 441 -14.69 5.45 5.46
C ARG A 441 -14.08 4.80 4.19
N GLY A 442 -13.57 3.57 4.31
CA GLY A 442 -13.02 2.82 3.19
C GLY A 442 -11.70 3.38 2.64
N ILE A 443 -10.95 4.12 3.44
CA ILE A 443 -9.63 4.67 3.06
C ILE A 443 -8.74 3.56 2.51
N VAL A 444 -8.13 3.79 1.36
CA VAL A 444 -7.10 2.92 0.76
C VAL A 444 -5.74 3.62 0.82
N GLY A 445 -4.68 2.83 1.11
CA GLY A 445 -3.35 3.41 1.37
C GLY A 445 -3.26 4.08 2.75
N GLY A 446 -2.24 4.92 2.94
CA GLY A 446 -1.95 5.58 4.21
C GLY A 446 -2.52 7.00 4.31
N VAL A 447 -1.78 7.84 5.03
CA VAL A 447 -2.16 9.24 5.31
C VAL A 447 -1.77 10.23 4.20
N GLY A 448 -1.31 9.72 3.06
CA GLY A 448 -0.70 10.52 1.98
C GLY A 448 0.73 10.95 2.31
N MET A 449 1.64 10.80 1.36
CA MET A 449 3.08 11.00 1.56
C MET A 449 3.48 12.46 1.37
N ARG A 450 2.92 13.33 2.21
CA ARG A 450 3.25 14.76 2.28
C ARG A 450 4.48 14.98 3.15
N VAL A 451 5.13 16.13 3.03
CA VAL A 451 6.23 16.54 3.93
C VAL A 451 5.80 16.41 5.39
N SER A 452 4.58 16.80 5.76
CA SER A 452 4.06 16.76 7.14
C SER A 452 3.73 15.36 7.68
N THR A 453 3.73 14.35 6.81
CA THR A 453 3.33 12.97 7.15
C THR A 453 4.37 11.92 6.78
N PHE A 454 5.50 12.31 6.20
CA PHE A 454 6.58 11.42 5.78
C PHE A 454 7.86 11.60 6.61
N GLY A 455 8.65 10.53 6.72
CA GLY A 455 9.96 10.54 7.35
C GLY A 455 9.92 11.00 8.81
N PRO A 456 10.71 12.01 9.18
CA PRO A 456 10.77 12.50 10.56
C PRO A 456 9.46 13.14 11.04
N PHE A 457 8.57 13.52 10.13
CA PHE A 457 7.27 14.12 10.41
C PHE A 457 6.11 13.10 10.36
N GLY A 458 6.38 11.83 10.04
CA GLY A 458 5.38 10.77 9.96
C GLY A 458 4.81 10.36 11.32
N PHE A 459 3.96 9.34 11.31
CA PHE A 459 3.54 8.64 12.51
C PHE A 459 4.57 7.58 12.87
N ALA A 460 4.96 7.54 14.14
CA ALA A 460 5.92 6.55 14.62
C ALA A 460 5.26 5.21 14.87
N ASN A 461 6.01 4.13 14.67
CA ASN A 461 5.58 2.81 15.09
C ASN A 461 5.40 2.72 16.61
N ARG A 462 6.28 3.36 17.36
CA ARG A 462 6.14 3.54 18.82
C ARG A 462 5.09 4.62 19.10
N THR A 463 3.91 4.19 19.57
CA THR A 463 2.82 5.12 19.91
C THR A 463 3.14 5.87 21.24
N PRO A 464 2.38 6.92 21.57
CA PRO A 464 2.50 7.56 22.87
C PRO A 464 2.14 6.67 24.07
N LEU A 465 1.48 5.54 23.83
CA LEU A 465 1.10 4.58 24.87
C LEU A 465 2.14 3.45 24.95
N LYS A 466 2.58 3.13 26.16
CA LYS A 466 3.59 2.11 26.39
C LYS A 466 3.10 0.74 25.93
N ASN A 467 3.94 -0.01 25.19
CA ASN A 467 3.66 -1.36 24.71
C ASN A 467 2.43 -1.46 23.78
N ILE A 468 2.03 -0.34 23.18
CA ILE A 468 1.04 -0.30 22.09
C ILE A 468 1.74 0.30 20.88
N TRP A 469 1.73 -0.45 19.81
CA TRP A 469 2.51 -0.19 18.59
C TRP A 469 1.59 0.01 17.41
N LEU A 470 1.98 0.86 16.46
CA LEU A 470 1.30 1.04 15.20
C LEU A 470 2.18 0.48 14.08
N VAL A 471 1.62 -0.33 13.20
CA VAL A 471 2.29 -0.88 12.03
C VAL A 471 1.41 -0.66 10.78
N GLY A 472 2.02 -0.61 9.62
CA GLY A 472 1.30 -0.49 8.36
C GLY A 472 1.53 0.83 7.64
N ASP A 473 0.62 1.14 6.73
CA ASP A 473 0.72 2.21 5.74
C ASP A 473 0.72 3.64 6.31
N SER A 474 0.23 3.81 7.53
CA SER A 474 0.23 5.11 8.22
C SER A 474 1.57 5.46 8.87
N THR A 475 2.54 4.53 8.89
CA THR A 475 3.85 4.71 9.50
C THR A 475 4.97 4.68 8.47
N HIS A 476 6.18 5.07 8.85
CA HIS A 476 7.34 5.03 7.94
C HIS A 476 7.66 3.58 7.46
N PRO A 477 7.99 3.37 6.21
CA PRO A 477 8.19 4.33 5.12
C PRO A 477 6.91 4.73 4.36
N GLY A 478 5.77 4.17 4.70
CA GLY A 478 4.49 4.46 4.09
C GLY A 478 3.82 3.22 3.50
N GLU A 479 3.01 3.44 2.48
CA GLU A 479 2.17 2.43 1.85
C GLU A 479 2.90 1.45 0.92
N GLY A 480 2.14 0.50 0.38
CA GLY A 480 2.64 -0.61 -0.44
C GLY A 480 3.11 -1.81 0.41
N THR A 481 3.09 -3.02 -0.18
CA THR A 481 3.41 -4.25 0.54
C THR A 481 4.82 -4.23 1.14
N ALA A 482 5.80 -3.69 0.41
CA ALA A 482 7.17 -3.52 0.89
C ALA A 482 7.25 -2.51 2.05
N GLY A 483 6.53 -1.39 1.96
CA GLY A 483 6.52 -0.37 3.00
C GLY A 483 5.95 -0.87 4.32
N VAL A 484 4.79 -1.53 4.27
CA VAL A 484 4.15 -2.08 5.49
C VAL A 484 4.95 -3.23 6.11
N SER A 485 5.65 -4.02 5.29
CA SER A 485 6.55 -5.08 5.78
C SER A 485 7.80 -4.51 6.45
N TYR A 486 8.35 -3.41 5.93
CA TYR A 486 9.43 -2.69 6.60
C TYR A 486 8.98 -2.07 7.94
N SER A 487 7.78 -1.48 7.96
CA SER A 487 7.16 -1.00 9.20
C SER A 487 7.04 -2.12 10.25
N ALA A 488 6.64 -3.32 9.82
CA ALA A 488 6.55 -4.50 10.69
C ALA A 488 7.92 -4.91 11.27
N LEU A 489 8.96 -4.99 10.43
CA LEU A 489 10.33 -5.26 10.88
C LEU A 489 10.78 -4.22 11.92
N THR A 490 10.45 -2.96 11.72
CA THR A 490 10.77 -1.89 12.68
C THR A 490 10.09 -2.11 14.03
N VAL A 491 8.79 -2.43 14.04
CA VAL A 491 8.03 -2.72 15.28
C VAL A 491 8.63 -3.90 16.02
N VAL A 492 8.97 -4.97 15.30
CA VAL A 492 9.55 -6.17 15.91
C VAL A 492 10.87 -5.84 16.62
N ARG A 493 11.78 -5.10 15.96
CA ARG A 493 13.05 -4.66 16.57
C ARG A 493 12.82 -3.77 17.81
N GLN A 494 11.80 -2.91 17.79
CA GLN A 494 11.45 -2.06 18.90
C GLN A 494 10.85 -2.83 20.08
N ILE A 495 10.06 -3.88 19.84
CA ILE A 495 9.52 -4.77 20.88
C ILE A 495 10.66 -5.52 21.57
N GLU A 496 11.55 -6.15 20.81
CA GLU A 496 12.72 -6.87 21.37
C GLU A 496 13.58 -5.99 22.27
N GLN A 497 13.77 -4.73 21.89
CA GLN A 497 14.50 -3.77 22.72
C GLN A 497 13.74 -3.37 24.01
N SER A 498 12.42 -3.55 24.03
CA SER A 498 11.56 -3.12 25.15
C SER A 498 11.29 -4.26 26.14
N SER A 499 11.60 -5.50 25.77
CA SER A 499 11.47 -6.74 26.54
C SER A 499 12.73 -7.03 27.35
#